data_2446e57cd1c26b67702c325e27990891
#
_entry.id   2446e57cd1c26b67702c325e27990891
#
_cell.length_a   1.000
_cell.length_b   1.000
_cell.length_c   1.000
_cell.angle_alpha   90.00
_cell.angle_beta   90.00
_cell.angle_gamma   90.00
#
_symmetry.space_group_name_H-M   'P 1'
#
loop_
_entity.id
_entity.type
_entity.pdbx_description
1 polymer ?
#
loop_
_entity_poly.entity_id
_entity_poly.type
_entity_poly.pdbx_seq_one_letter_code
_entity_poly.pdbx_strand_id
1 'polypeptide(L)'
;QTFKVGPDYLDQQQLSSIGQPICRNLDIFLSGEEWVQESFFKHSLKYEFSLIEGAMGLFDGLGSTTYSSTANISKLLNVPVIFIVNARGQVASLLATFRGFRDLDNQLSIAGIIFNNVNSNRHKQLIEEVFKNEDIEILGFLPSDSKITLNKANLGLISPLDNGKEIDVEYFANFAERNLDLFSLIKFLRSPQKKIFNSVSFENFKIDKNKPIAIAEDKIFHF
;
A
#
# COMPACT_ATOMS: atom_id res chain seq x y z
N GLN A 1 7.49 -6.78 -6.54
CA GLN A 1 6.07 -7.18 -6.56
C GLN A 1 5.22 -6.15 -5.82
N THR A 2 4.11 -5.74 -6.43
CA THR A 2 3.10 -4.88 -5.78
C THR A 2 1.94 -5.72 -5.26
N PHE A 3 1.39 -5.28 -4.11
CA PHE A 3 0.19 -5.85 -3.51
C PHE A 3 -0.74 -4.74 -3.06
N LYS A 4 -2.04 -5.03 -3.02
CA LYS A 4 -3.09 -4.17 -2.46
C LYS A 4 -3.82 -4.89 -1.34
N VAL A 5 -4.01 -4.23 -0.20
CA VAL A 5 -4.80 -4.78 0.91
C VAL A 5 -6.28 -4.74 0.56
N GLY A 6 -6.99 -5.81 0.92
CA GLY A 6 -8.45 -5.93 0.73
C GLY A 6 -8.87 -6.25 -0.71
N PRO A 7 -10.18 -6.24 -0.98
CA PRO A 7 -10.75 -6.64 -2.27
C PRO A 7 -10.83 -5.48 -3.28
N ASP A 8 -9.98 -4.46 -3.13
CA ASP A 8 -9.93 -3.31 -4.03
C ASP A 8 -9.37 -3.72 -5.40
N TYR A 9 -10.16 -3.58 -6.44
CA TYR A 9 -9.78 -3.94 -7.80
C TYR A 9 -9.28 -2.74 -8.63
N LEU A 10 -9.64 -1.51 -8.29
CA LEU A 10 -9.27 -0.33 -9.07
C LEU A 10 -7.82 0.09 -8.81
N ASP A 11 -7.43 0.21 -7.54
CA ASP A 11 -6.04 0.50 -7.19
C ASP A 11 -5.12 -0.62 -7.68
N GLN A 12 -5.59 -1.88 -7.58
CA GLN A 12 -4.87 -3.04 -8.10
C GLN A 12 -4.66 -2.94 -9.61
N GLN A 13 -5.65 -2.48 -10.39
CA GLN A 13 -5.51 -2.25 -11.83
C GLN A 13 -4.55 -1.10 -12.13
N GLN A 14 -4.63 0.01 -11.38
CA GLN A 14 -3.72 1.14 -11.53
C GLN A 14 -2.27 0.74 -11.26
N LEU A 15 -2.00 0.04 -10.16
CA LEU A 15 -0.67 -0.45 -9.85
C LEU A 15 -0.16 -1.43 -10.92
N SER A 16 -1.03 -2.25 -11.48
CA SER A 16 -0.69 -3.18 -12.56
C SER A 16 -0.38 -2.45 -13.88
N SER A 17 -1.01 -1.30 -14.14
CA SER A 17 -0.80 -0.53 -15.37
C SER A 17 0.53 0.22 -15.40
N ILE A 18 1.12 0.52 -14.23
CA ILE A 18 2.39 1.25 -14.12
C ILE A 18 3.59 0.35 -14.46
N GLY A 19 3.45 -0.96 -14.31
CA GLY A 19 4.58 -1.84 -14.54
C GLY A 19 4.26 -3.33 -14.40
N GLN A 20 5.28 -4.13 -14.53
CA GLN A 20 5.27 -5.56 -14.26
C GLN A 20 5.90 -5.79 -12.89
N PRO A 21 5.40 -6.64 -12.06
CA PRO A 21 4.34 -7.66 -12.23
C PRO A 21 2.93 -7.13 -11.93
N ILE A 22 1.92 -7.92 -12.33
CA ILE A 22 0.52 -7.67 -11.98
C ILE A 22 0.38 -7.56 -10.46
N CYS A 23 -0.25 -6.49 -9.99
CA CYS A 23 -0.56 -6.28 -8.58
C CYS A 23 -1.54 -7.35 -8.08
N ARG A 24 -1.39 -7.80 -6.83
CA ARG A 24 -2.21 -8.86 -6.23
C ARG A 24 -2.89 -8.37 -4.96
N ASN A 25 -4.11 -8.82 -4.75
CA ASN A 25 -4.83 -8.52 -3.51
C ASN A 25 -4.38 -9.44 -2.37
N LEU A 26 -4.32 -8.85 -1.18
CA LEU A 26 -4.11 -9.54 0.09
C LEU A 26 -5.34 -9.28 0.96
N ASP A 27 -6.24 -10.25 1.02
CA ASP A 27 -7.50 -10.14 1.75
C ASP A 27 -7.67 -11.34 2.69
N ILE A 28 -7.54 -11.08 4.00
CA ILE A 28 -7.68 -12.12 5.03
C ILE A 28 -9.12 -12.61 5.12
N PHE A 29 -10.10 -11.72 4.94
CA PHE A 29 -11.51 -12.06 5.07
C PHE A 29 -11.97 -13.03 3.97
N LEU A 30 -11.59 -12.76 2.72
CA LEU A 30 -11.99 -13.59 1.58
C LEU A 30 -11.13 -14.85 1.43
N SER A 31 -9.84 -14.77 1.72
CA SER A 31 -8.88 -15.82 1.38
C SER A 31 -8.29 -16.55 2.59
N GLY A 32 -8.41 -15.98 3.78
CA GLY A 32 -7.79 -16.51 4.99
C GLY A 32 -6.30 -16.14 5.14
N GLU A 33 -5.81 -16.23 6.39
CA GLU A 33 -4.44 -15.82 6.74
C GLU A 33 -3.37 -16.67 6.05
N GLU A 34 -3.57 -17.97 6.00
CA GLU A 34 -2.62 -18.92 5.37
C GLU A 34 -2.43 -18.61 3.88
N TRP A 35 -3.53 -18.36 3.17
CA TRP A 35 -3.47 -17.99 1.75
C TRP A 35 -2.77 -16.65 1.54
N VAL A 36 -3.06 -15.64 2.36
CA VAL A 36 -2.41 -14.33 2.28
C VAL A 36 -0.90 -14.47 2.47
N GLN A 37 -0.46 -15.23 3.46
CA GLN A 37 0.96 -15.50 3.69
C GLN A 37 1.59 -16.25 2.51
N GLU A 38 0.97 -17.33 2.05
CA GLU A 38 1.49 -18.13 0.92
C GLU A 38 1.59 -17.27 -0.35
N SER A 39 0.52 -16.52 -0.69
CA SER A 39 0.48 -15.64 -1.85
C SER A 39 1.57 -14.58 -1.78
N PHE A 40 1.72 -13.90 -0.63
CA PHE A 40 2.76 -12.90 -0.45
C PHE A 40 4.15 -13.48 -0.67
N PHE A 41 4.53 -14.53 0.05
CA PHE A 41 5.88 -15.08 -0.05
C PHE A 41 6.17 -15.71 -1.43
N LYS A 42 5.22 -16.43 -1.99
CA LYS A 42 5.36 -17.07 -3.32
C LYS A 42 5.65 -16.06 -4.42
N HIS A 43 4.98 -14.90 -4.37
CA HIS A 43 5.12 -13.89 -5.41
C HIS A 43 6.26 -12.91 -5.12
N SER A 44 6.53 -12.59 -3.86
CA SER A 44 7.63 -11.71 -3.46
C SER A 44 9.02 -12.29 -3.76
N LEU A 45 9.22 -13.60 -3.61
CA LEU A 45 10.52 -14.25 -3.81
C LEU A 45 11.12 -14.11 -5.22
N LYS A 46 10.33 -13.67 -6.18
CA LYS A 46 10.76 -13.46 -7.56
C LYS A 46 11.38 -12.08 -7.82
N TYR A 47 11.29 -11.19 -6.85
CA TYR A 47 11.64 -9.78 -6.98
C TYR A 47 12.53 -9.33 -5.83
N GLU A 48 13.30 -8.29 -6.04
CA GLU A 48 14.22 -7.74 -5.04
C GLU A 48 13.50 -7.18 -3.83
N PHE A 49 12.30 -6.59 -4.05
CA PHE A 49 11.46 -6.07 -2.98
C PHE A 49 9.97 -6.19 -3.32
N SER A 50 9.15 -5.98 -2.30
CA SER A 50 7.71 -5.93 -2.44
C SER A 50 7.15 -4.66 -1.79
N LEU A 51 6.10 -4.12 -2.39
CA LEU A 51 5.36 -2.98 -1.88
C LEU A 51 3.90 -3.38 -1.68
N ILE A 52 3.38 -3.11 -0.48
CA ILE A 52 1.98 -3.35 -0.15
C ILE A 52 1.30 -2.01 0.04
N GLU A 53 0.32 -1.70 -0.78
CA GLU A 53 -0.53 -0.54 -0.57
C GLU A 53 -1.66 -0.90 0.39
N GLY A 54 -1.78 -0.15 1.49
CA GLY A 54 -2.88 -0.28 2.44
C GLY A 54 -4.22 0.15 1.85
N ALA A 55 -5.30 -0.17 2.54
CA ALA A 55 -6.65 0.26 2.22
C ALA A 55 -7.29 0.93 3.43
N MET A 56 -8.10 1.94 3.21
CA MET A 56 -8.81 2.70 4.24
C MET A 56 -7.86 3.27 5.33
N GLY A 57 -8.31 3.44 6.56
CA GLY A 57 -7.42 3.74 7.68
C GLY A 57 -6.61 2.52 8.11
N LEU A 58 -5.44 2.76 8.70
CA LEU A 58 -4.47 1.71 9.07
C LEU A 58 -5.08 0.58 9.92
N PHE A 59 -6.00 0.92 10.81
CA PHE A 59 -6.66 -0.02 11.72
C PHE A 59 -8.10 -0.37 11.31
N ASP A 60 -8.60 0.20 10.21
CA ASP A 60 -9.96 -0.05 9.76
C ASP A 60 -10.02 -1.42 9.05
N GLY A 61 -10.80 -2.31 9.61
CA GLY A 61 -10.99 -3.68 9.12
C GLY A 61 -12.47 -4.04 8.97
N LEU A 62 -12.81 -5.27 9.24
CA LEU A 62 -14.18 -5.76 9.11
C LEU A 62 -15.07 -5.17 10.22
N GLY A 63 -16.05 -4.37 9.82
CA GLY A 63 -16.96 -3.68 10.74
C GLY A 63 -16.21 -2.71 11.65
N SER A 64 -16.35 -2.87 12.97
CA SER A 64 -15.66 -2.05 13.97
C SER A 64 -14.38 -2.67 14.52
N THR A 65 -13.86 -3.69 13.87
CA THR A 65 -12.68 -4.43 14.33
C THR A 65 -11.44 -4.10 13.48
N THR A 66 -10.26 -4.45 14.00
CA THR A 66 -9.00 -4.37 13.26
C THR A 66 -8.72 -5.61 12.40
N TYR A 67 -9.63 -6.60 12.40
CA TYR A 67 -9.48 -7.82 11.61
C TYR A 67 -9.54 -7.49 10.12
N SER A 68 -8.60 -8.05 9.36
CA SER A 68 -8.42 -7.79 7.91
C SER A 68 -8.01 -6.34 7.56
N SER A 69 -7.61 -5.51 8.55
CA SER A 69 -7.05 -4.18 8.31
C SER A 69 -5.62 -4.25 7.76
N THR A 70 -5.12 -3.12 7.27
CA THR A 70 -3.72 -2.97 6.86
C THR A 70 -2.76 -3.31 8.02
N ALA A 71 -3.07 -2.89 9.25
CA ALA A 71 -2.28 -3.23 10.44
C ALA A 71 -2.27 -4.73 10.71
N ASN A 72 -3.41 -5.41 10.56
CA ASN A 72 -3.48 -6.87 10.72
C ASN A 72 -2.59 -7.60 9.69
N ILE A 73 -2.64 -7.19 8.43
CA ILE A 73 -1.79 -7.76 7.36
C ILE A 73 -0.31 -7.47 7.61
N SER A 74 0.05 -6.25 8.00
CA SER A 74 1.44 -5.89 8.35
C SER A 74 2.00 -6.80 9.43
N LYS A 75 1.25 -7.06 10.51
CA LYS A 75 1.67 -7.97 11.59
C LYS A 75 1.74 -9.42 11.12
N LEU A 76 0.74 -9.90 10.39
CA LEU A 76 0.69 -11.26 9.84
C LEU A 76 1.92 -11.59 8.98
N LEU A 77 2.33 -10.62 8.16
CA LEU A 77 3.46 -10.77 7.24
C LEU A 77 4.80 -10.34 7.85
N ASN A 78 4.78 -9.74 9.05
CA ASN A 78 5.94 -9.13 9.71
C ASN A 78 6.67 -8.13 8.80
N VAL A 79 5.91 -7.22 8.20
CA VAL A 79 6.44 -6.13 7.34
C VAL A 79 6.24 -4.77 8.01
N PRO A 80 7.21 -3.85 7.89
CA PRO A 80 7.09 -2.53 8.47
C PRO A 80 6.09 -1.67 7.71
N VAL A 81 5.49 -0.71 8.42
CA VAL A 81 4.57 0.28 7.86
C VAL A 81 5.30 1.59 7.61
N ILE A 82 5.18 2.15 6.42
CA ILE A 82 5.48 3.54 6.13
C ILE A 82 4.18 4.32 6.25
N PHE A 83 4.11 5.22 7.21
CA PHE A 83 2.89 5.96 7.52
C PHE A 83 2.81 7.23 6.68
N ILE A 84 1.81 7.34 5.82
CA ILE A 84 1.58 8.53 5.00
C ILE A 84 0.44 9.35 5.59
N VAL A 85 0.72 10.59 5.96
CA VAL A 85 -0.25 11.46 6.63
C VAL A 85 -0.48 12.76 5.85
N ASN A 86 -1.75 13.17 5.76
CA ASN A 86 -2.10 14.45 5.16
C ASN A 86 -1.80 15.59 6.15
N ALA A 87 -0.80 16.41 5.81
CA ALA A 87 -0.31 17.50 6.65
C ALA A 87 -0.97 18.86 6.34
N ARG A 88 -1.95 18.93 5.42
CA ARG A 88 -2.56 20.21 5.03
C ARG A 88 -3.10 20.98 6.25
N GLY A 89 -2.50 22.15 6.53
CA GLY A 89 -2.93 23.04 7.62
C GLY A 89 -2.66 22.51 9.04
N GLN A 90 -1.81 21.50 9.18
CA GLN A 90 -1.50 20.87 10.46
C GLN A 90 0.00 20.93 10.75
N VAL A 91 0.37 21.02 12.03
CA VAL A 91 1.75 20.93 12.53
C VAL A 91 1.76 20.07 13.81
N ALA A 92 1.49 20.65 14.99
CA ALA A 92 1.50 19.90 16.26
C ALA A 92 0.44 18.79 16.32
N SER A 93 -0.69 18.95 15.66
CA SER A 93 -1.74 17.91 15.58
C SER A 93 -1.28 16.65 14.87
N LEU A 94 -0.30 16.77 13.94
CA LEU A 94 0.29 15.60 13.26
C LEU A 94 1.01 14.68 14.26
N LEU A 95 1.66 15.26 15.27
CA LEU A 95 2.31 14.48 16.31
C LEU A 95 1.31 13.71 17.17
N ALA A 96 0.19 14.34 17.51
CA ALA A 96 -0.89 13.67 18.24
C ALA A 96 -1.47 12.52 17.41
N THR A 97 -1.68 12.74 16.12
CA THR A 97 -2.14 11.71 15.17
C THR A 97 -1.14 10.56 15.11
N PHE A 98 0.14 10.85 14.88
CA PHE A 98 1.18 9.82 14.82
C PHE A 98 1.28 9.00 16.09
N ARG A 99 1.32 9.66 17.26
CA ARG A 99 1.36 8.97 18.56
C ARG A 99 0.13 8.09 18.78
N GLY A 100 -1.05 8.58 18.43
CA GLY A 100 -2.27 7.79 18.50
C GLY A 100 -2.21 6.51 17.68
N PHE A 101 -1.69 6.57 16.46
CA PHE A 101 -1.50 5.38 15.62
C PHE A 101 -0.41 4.45 16.15
N ARG A 102 0.72 4.98 16.60
CA ARG A 102 1.83 4.19 17.15
C ARG A 102 1.44 3.49 18.45
N ASP A 103 0.76 4.20 19.34
CA ASP A 103 0.50 3.73 20.69
C ASP A 103 -0.77 2.85 20.78
N LEU A 104 -1.61 2.83 19.74
CA LEU A 104 -2.81 2.00 19.68
C LEU A 104 -2.47 0.49 19.61
N ASP A 105 -1.40 0.13 18.93
CA ASP A 105 -0.94 -1.25 18.83
C ASP A 105 0.59 -1.31 18.81
N ASN A 106 1.18 -1.66 19.94
CA ASN A 106 2.63 -1.74 20.13
C ASN A 106 3.30 -2.92 19.40
N GLN A 107 2.53 -3.82 18.81
CA GLN A 107 3.06 -4.90 17.96
C GLN A 107 3.25 -4.45 16.52
N LEU A 108 2.71 -3.28 16.16
CA LEU A 108 2.86 -2.73 14.82
C LEU A 108 4.18 -1.97 14.69
N SER A 109 4.98 -2.30 13.68
CA SER A 109 6.22 -1.59 13.39
C SER A 109 5.96 -0.46 12.41
N ILE A 110 5.85 0.79 12.90
CA ILE A 110 5.87 1.98 12.03
C ILE A 110 7.33 2.39 11.87
N ALA A 111 7.89 2.20 10.68
CA ALA A 111 9.31 2.38 10.42
C ALA A 111 9.66 3.78 9.90
N GLY A 112 8.71 4.49 9.34
CA GLY A 112 8.93 5.84 8.84
C GLY A 112 7.63 6.57 8.53
N ILE A 113 7.74 7.88 8.33
CA ILE A 113 6.60 8.75 8.05
C ILE A 113 6.87 9.64 6.82
N ILE A 114 5.84 9.81 5.99
CA ILE A 114 5.82 10.73 4.86
C ILE A 114 4.68 11.72 5.07
N PHE A 115 4.99 13.01 4.97
CA PHE A 115 4.00 14.09 5.09
C PHE A 115 3.53 14.55 3.71
N ASN A 116 2.25 14.34 3.42
CA ASN A 116 1.64 14.76 2.17
C ASN A 116 0.99 16.15 2.29
N ASN A 117 0.93 16.91 1.19
CA ASN A 117 0.40 18.28 1.11
C ASN A 117 1.22 19.32 1.90
N VAL A 118 2.55 19.21 1.89
CA VAL A 118 3.46 20.20 2.49
C VAL A 118 4.01 21.11 1.40
N ASN A 119 3.43 22.29 1.25
CA ASN A 119 3.66 23.17 0.10
C ASN A 119 4.68 24.30 0.36
N SER A 120 5.28 24.39 1.54
CA SER A 120 6.26 25.44 1.85
C SER A 120 7.37 24.96 2.76
N ASN A 121 8.57 25.55 2.58
CA ASN A 121 9.72 25.27 3.45
C ASN A 121 9.43 25.63 4.94
N ARG A 122 8.65 26.68 5.19
CA ARG A 122 8.26 27.04 6.55
C ARG A 122 7.43 25.96 7.21
N HIS A 123 6.47 25.37 6.47
CA HIS A 123 5.62 24.30 6.98
C HIS A 123 6.47 23.05 7.27
N LYS A 124 7.38 22.67 6.34
CA LYS A 124 8.33 21.59 6.53
C LYS A 124 9.13 21.77 7.82
N GLN A 125 9.78 22.92 8.02
CA GLN A 125 10.58 23.21 9.22
C GLN A 125 9.78 23.08 10.52
N LEU A 126 8.53 23.55 10.53
CA LEU A 126 7.67 23.43 11.71
C LEU A 126 7.33 21.98 12.04
N ILE A 127 7.10 21.15 11.03
CA ILE A 127 6.87 19.71 11.22
C ILE A 127 8.14 19.03 11.75
N GLU A 128 9.30 19.30 11.15
CA GLU A 128 10.58 18.76 11.59
C GLU A 128 10.87 19.13 13.05
N GLU A 129 10.59 20.37 13.45
CA GLU A 129 10.75 20.83 14.84
C GLU A 129 9.84 20.06 15.82
N VAL A 130 8.59 19.82 15.44
CA VAL A 130 7.63 19.09 16.28
C VAL A 130 8.02 17.61 16.43
N PHE A 131 8.58 17.00 15.39
CA PHE A 131 8.98 15.59 15.37
C PHE A 131 10.41 15.32 15.83
N LYS A 132 11.22 16.34 16.13
CA LYS A 132 12.65 16.21 16.43
C LYS A 132 13.00 15.25 17.58
N ASN A 133 12.08 15.02 18.52
CA ASN A 133 12.28 14.14 19.67
C ASN A 133 11.55 12.80 19.53
N GLU A 134 10.94 12.53 18.38
CA GLU A 134 10.29 11.24 18.12
C GLU A 134 11.30 10.28 17.49
N ASP A 135 11.22 9.03 17.92
CA ASP A 135 11.98 7.94 17.31
C ASP A 135 11.26 7.42 16.07
N ILE A 136 11.24 8.26 15.03
CA ILE A 136 10.64 7.93 13.72
C ILE A 136 11.44 8.62 12.61
N GLU A 137 11.73 7.90 11.55
CA GLU A 137 12.42 8.45 10.39
C GLU A 137 11.43 9.22 9.49
N ILE A 138 11.71 10.50 9.23
CA ILE A 138 10.95 11.31 8.27
C ILE A 138 11.49 11.01 6.88
N LEU A 139 10.69 10.31 6.08
CA LEU A 139 11.09 9.81 4.76
C LEU A 139 10.76 10.78 3.62
N GLY A 140 10.03 11.86 3.90
CA GLY A 140 9.80 12.88 2.90
C GLY A 140 8.62 13.80 3.16
N PHE A 141 8.55 14.82 2.29
CA PHE A 141 7.51 15.84 2.28
C PHE A 141 7.02 16.02 0.84
N LEU A 142 5.79 15.61 0.58
CA LEU A 142 5.19 15.69 -0.75
C LEU A 142 4.37 16.97 -0.87
N PRO A 143 4.74 17.89 -1.78
CA PRO A 143 3.88 19.04 -2.09
C PRO A 143 2.65 18.60 -2.91
N SER A 144 1.61 19.43 -2.89
CA SER A 144 0.46 19.25 -3.81
C SER A 144 0.92 19.52 -5.24
N ASP A 145 0.65 18.59 -6.15
CA ASP A 145 0.95 18.73 -7.56
C ASP A 145 -0.24 18.28 -8.41
N SER A 146 -0.71 19.15 -9.30
CA SER A 146 -1.87 18.88 -10.14
C SER A 146 -1.62 17.81 -11.19
N LYS A 147 -0.36 17.57 -11.57
CA LYS A 147 0.00 16.56 -12.56
C LYS A 147 -0.05 15.13 -12.01
N ILE A 148 0.20 14.97 -10.71
CA ILE A 148 0.09 13.67 -10.01
C ILE A 148 -1.25 13.51 -9.29
N THR A 149 -2.09 14.56 -9.27
CA THR A 149 -3.42 14.45 -8.71
C THR A 149 -4.31 13.68 -9.68
N LEU A 150 -4.69 12.48 -9.31
CA LEU A 150 -5.68 11.71 -10.06
C LEU A 150 -7.04 12.39 -9.91
N ASN A 151 -7.70 12.65 -11.03
CA ASN A 151 -9.05 13.21 -11.03
C ASN A 151 -10.00 12.22 -10.36
N LYS A 152 -10.71 12.66 -9.33
CA LYS A 152 -11.78 11.88 -8.74
C LYS A 152 -12.95 11.83 -9.74
N ALA A 153 -13.21 10.67 -10.33
CA ALA A 153 -14.49 10.44 -11.00
C ALA A 153 -15.64 10.39 -9.99
N ASN A 154 -16.86 10.36 -10.48
CA ASN A 154 -18.03 10.15 -9.65
C ASN A 154 -17.81 8.91 -8.76
N LEU A 155 -17.89 9.08 -7.44
CA LEU A 155 -17.55 8.10 -6.39
C LEU A 155 -16.04 7.91 -6.13
N GLY A 156 -15.16 8.74 -6.68
CA GLY A 156 -13.73 8.71 -6.40
C GLY A 156 -12.93 7.66 -7.16
N LEU A 157 -13.54 6.94 -8.09
CA LEU A 157 -12.96 5.79 -8.75
C LEU A 157 -12.91 6.04 -10.26
N ILE A 158 -11.71 6.09 -10.82
CA ILE A 158 -11.47 6.14 -12.27
C ILE A 158 -10.73 4.87 -12.64
N SER A 159 -11.36 4.03 -13.46
CA SER A 159 -10.64 2.91 -14.06
C SER A 159 -9.51 3.44 -14.94
N PRO A 160 -8.31 2.86 -14.91
CA PRO A 160 -7.24 3.16 -15.89
C PRO A 160 -7.72 3.01 -17.32
N LEU A 161 -8.73 2.16 -17.56
CA LEU A 161 -9.30 1.88 -18.86
C LEU A 161 -10.21 3.02 -19.37
N ASP A 162 -10.74 3.86 -18.47
CA ASP A 162 -11.73 4.90 -18.85
C ASP A 162 -11.12 6.22 -19.29
N ASN A 163 -9.88 6.51 -18.96
CA ASN A 163 -9.31 7.85 -19.15
C ASN A 163 -8.34 8.01 -20.31
N GLY A 164 -7.88 6.94 -20.93
CA GLY A 164 -6.92 7.03 -22.05
C GLY A 164 -5.64 7.83 -21.76
N LYS A 165 -5.45 8.27 -20.52
CA LYS A 165 -4.23 8.95 -20.08
C LYS A 165 -3.30 7.91 -19.47
N GLU A 166 -2.23 7.64 -20.16
CA GLU A 166 -1.10 6.91 -19.59
C GLU A 166 -0.56 7.68 -18.38
N ILE A 167 -0.25 6.94 -17.32
CA ILE A 167 0.43 7.51 -16.16
C ILE A 167 1.85 7.86 -16.60
N ASP A 168 2.21 9.12 -16.48
CA ASP A 168 3.57 9.59 -16.74
C ASP A 168 4.53 9.09 -15.66
N VAL A 169 4.99 7.85 -15.79
CA VAL A 169 5.85 7.17 -14.82
C VAL A 169 7.15 7.95 -14.58
N GLU A 170 7.71 8.57 -15.61
CA GLU A 170 8.93 9.36 -15.50
C GLU A 170 8.69 10.60 -14.64
N TYR A 171 7.56 11.27 -14.83
CA TYR A 171 7.20 12.41 -13.98
C TYR A 171 7.02 12.01 -12.51
N PHE A 172 6.34 10.89 -12.25
CA PHE A 172 6.17 10.37 -10.90
C PHE A 172 7.52 9.99 -10.26
N ALA A 173 8.41 9.34 -11.00
CA ALA A 173 9.75 8.99 -10.52
C ALA A 173 10.55 10.24 -10.15
N ASN A 174 10.61 11.23 -11.04
CA ASN A 174 11.27 12.50 -10.80
C ASN A 174 10.67 13.29 -9.62
N PHE A 175 9.36 13.18 -9.42
CA PHE A 175 8.68 13.79 -8.28
C PHE A 175 9.07 13.08 -6.96
N ALA A 176 9.11 11.77 -6.96
CA ALA A 176 9.54 10.96 -5.80
C ALA A 176 11.00 11.27 -5.43
N GLU A 177 11.92 11.27 -6.39
CA GLU A 177 13.34 11.56 -6.17
C GLU A 177 13.60 12.93 -5.53
N ARG A 178 12.78 13.93 -5.87
CA ARG A 178 12.94 15.29 -5.32
C ARG A 178 12.36 15.46 -3.92
N ASN A 179 11.40 14.63 -3.53
CA ASN A 179 10.58 14.85 -2.35
C ASN A 179 10.69 13.75 -1.28
N LEU A 180 11.29 12.61 -1.62
CA LEU A 180 11.47 11.48 -0.72
C LEU A 180 12.97 11.20 -0.48
N ASP A 181 13.30 10.79 0.73
CA ASP A 181 14.60 10.20 1.04
C ASP A 181 14.60 8.73 0.60
N LEU A 182 14.92 8.52 -0.69
CA LEU A 182 14.95 7.18 -1.28
C LEU A 182 16.06 6.31 -0.65
N PHE A 183 17.14 6.91 -0.18
CA PHE A 183 18.22 6.17 0.48
C PHE A 183 17.74 5.54 1.79
N SER A 184 17.01 6.29 2.60
CA SER A 184 16.38 5.76 3.81
C SER A 184 15.24 4.78 3.51
N LEU A 185 14.42 5.05 2.50
CA LEU A 185 13.36 4.13 2.06
C LEU A 185 13.91 2.75 1.67
N ILE A 186 15.02 2.69 0.93
CA ILE A 186 15.65 1.44 0.49
C ILE A 186 16.04 0.56 1.68
N LYS A 187 16.39 1.12 2.86
CA LYS A 187 16.70 0.33 4.05
C LYS A 187 15.54 -0.53 4.54
N PHE A 188 14.30 -0.12 4.26
CA PHE A 188 13.09 -0.85 4.61
C PHE A 188 12.66 -1.88 3.54
N LEU A 189 13.22 -1.77 2.34
CA LEU A 189 12.97 -2.73 1.26
C LEU A 189 13.80 -3.99 1.51
N ARG A 190 13.18 -4.98 2.10
CA ARG A 190 13.81 -6.27 2.41
C ARG A 190 13.19 -7.36 1.54
N SER A 191 14.05 -8.23 1.04
CA SER A 191 13.54 -9.48 0.47
C SER A 191 12.90 -10.31 1.58
N PRO A 192 11.67 -10.81 1.41
CA PRO A 192 11.04 -11.66 2.40
C PRO A 192 11.88 -12.92 2.62
N GLN A 193 12.06 -13.30 3.88
CA GLN A 193 12.75 -14.54 4.20
C GLN A 193 11.90 -15.71 3.71
N LYS A 194 12.56 -16.70 3.09
CA LYS A 194 11.89 -17.91 2.59
C LYS A 194 11.24 -18.65 3.76
N LYS A 195 9.92 -18.58 3.86
CA LYS A 195 9.14 -19.46 4.73
C LYS A 195 8.76 -20.71 3.93
N ILE A 196 8.97 -21.87 4.54
CA ILE A 196 8.43 -23.12 3.99
C ILE A 196 6.97 -23.17 4.45
N PHE A 197 6.05 -22.96 3.52
CA PHE A 197 4.64 -23.22 3.76
C PHE A 197 4.39 -24.68 3.40
N ASN A 198 3.71 -25.40 4.28
CA ASN A 198 3.03 -26.61 3.85
C ASN A 198 1.94 -26.12 2.91
N SER A 199 2.21 -26.12 1.61
CA SER A 199 1.26 -25.67 0.60
C SER A 199 -0.08 -26.29 0.94
N VAL A 200 -1.12 -25.44 1.07
CA VAL A 200 -2.48 -25.94 1.07
C VAL A 200 -2.62 -26.70 -0.23
N SER A 201 -2.54 -28.02 -0.15
CA SER A 201 -2.53 -28.83 -1.36
C SER A 201 -3.90 -28.73 -1.98
N PHE A 202 -4.02 -27.97 -3.05
CA PHE A 202 -5.16 -28.02 -3.96
C PHE A 202 -5.23 -29.36 -4.69
N GLU A 203 -4.43 -30.36 -4.27
CA GLU A 203 -4.37 -31.69 -4.88
C GLU A 203 -5.73 -32.41 -4.94
N ASN A 204 -6.69 -31.99 -4.14
CA ASN A 204 -8.04 -32.55 -4.14
C ASN A 204 -9.01 -31.86 -5.12
N PHE A 205 -8.64 -30.73 -5.70
CA PHE A 205 -9.43 -30.12 -6.76
C PHE A 205 -9.01 -30.73 -8.12
N LYS A 206 -9.65 -31.80 -8.52
CA LYS A 206 -9.58 -32.29 -9.90
C LYS A 206 -10.28 -31.28 -10.80
N ILE A 207 -9.54 -30.30 -11.29
CA ILE A 207 -10.04 -29.42 -12.35
C ILE A 207 -10.21 -30.34 -13.58
N ASP A 208 -11.45 -30.54 -14.01
CA ASP A 208 -11.74 -31.19 -15.28
C ASP A 208 -11.27 -30.27 -16.40
N LYS A 209 -10.07 -30.51 -16.91
CA LYS A 209 -9.45 -29.71 -17.98
C LYS A 209 -10.27 -29.67 -19.27
N ASN A 210 -11.30 -30.50 -19.39
CA ASN A 210 -12.17 -30.55 -20.55
C ASN A 210 -13.43 -29.69 -20.40
N LYS A 211 -13.65 -29.07 -19.23
CA LYS A 211 -14.77 -28.15 -19.02
C LYS A 211 -14.33 -26.71 -19.28
N PRO A 212 -14.97 -25.99 -20.19
CA PRO A 212 -14.70 -24.60 -20.40
C PRO A 212 -15.13 -23.78 -19.16
N ILE A 213 -14.29 -22.82 -18.78
CA ILE A 213 -14.63 -21.79 -17.80
C ILE A 213 -15.06 -20.56 -18.60
N ALA A 214 -16.32 -20.16 -18.44
CA ALA A 214 -16.79 -18.91 -19.03
C ALA A 214 -16.43 -17.75 -18.07
N ILE A 215 -15.76 -16.75 -18.61
CA ILE A 215 -15.43 -15.51 -17.90
C ILE A 215 -16.21 -14.39 -18.58
N ALA A 216 -17.03 -13.66 -17.81
CA ALA A 216 -17.65 -12.44 -18.28
C ALA A 216 -16.62 -11.31 -18.15
N GLU A 217 -16.24 -10.71 -19.26
CA GLU A 217 -15.28 -9.62 -19.32
C GLU A 217 -15.79 -8.53 -20.25
N ASP A 218 -16.11 -7.38 -19.70
CA ASP A 218 -16.47 -6.16 -20.44
C ASP A 218 -16.13 -4.92 -19.59
N LYS A 219 -16.59 -3.74 -20.00
CA LYS A 219 -16.36 -2.50 -19.24
C LYS A 219 -17.01 -2.44 -17.86
N ILE A 220 -17.90 -3.36 -17.56
CA ILE A 220 -18.63 -3.44 -16.27
C ILE A 220 -18.05 -4.57 -15.41
N PHE A 221 -17.63 -5.68 -16.03
CA PHE A 221 -17.10 -6.87 -15.36
C PHE A 221 -15.57 -6.94 -15.57
N HIS A 222 -14.83 -6.18 -14.77
CA HIS A 222 -13.35 -6.12 -14.86
C HIS A 222 -12.63 -6.83 -13.71
N PHE A 223 -13.32 -7.50 -12.83
CA PHE A 223 -12.82 -8.04 -11.57
C PHE A 223 -13.00 -9.52 -11.42
#